data_4c79e76141dceec2f75fc7b7478381c4
#
_entry.id   4c79e76141dceec2f75fc7b7478381c4
#
_cell.length_a   1.000
_cell.length_b   1.000
_cell.length_c   1.000
_cell.angle_alpha   90.00
_cell.angle_beta   90.00
_cell.angle_gamma   90.00
#
_symmetry.space_group_name_H-M   'P 1'
#
loop_
_entity.id
_entity.type
_entity.pdbx_description
1 polymer ?
#
loop_
_entity_poly.entity_id
_entity_poly.type
_entity_poly.pdbx_seq_one_letter_code
_entity_poly.pdbx_strand_id
1 'polypeptide(L)'
;NLLANHDSRNARIDHPGIYGSYLSTHRGNVDYRNNVIYNWGSNTTYGGEDGSFNIVNNYYKPGPASKEKKYFVDAYWYNSSSNVGSAYPRLYMSGNYHAGSYASSINGDQWSGVYYHPQGNDPSTTDGRLSAPLSIKAGDATVCHTTTHTAAGAFDAVLSYAGASLCRDAVD
;
A
#
# COMPACT_ATOMS: atom_id res chain seq x y z
N ASN A 1 8.96 3.59 -6.87
CA ASN A 1 8.70 5.02 -6.65
C ASN A 1 9.12 5.46 -5.26
N LEU A 2 9.38 6.77 -5.08
CA LEU A 2 9.56 7.41 -3.78
C LEU A 2 8.33 8.27 -3.45
N LEU A 3 7.73 7.99 -2.30
CA LEU A 3 6.67 8.81 -1.71
C LEU A 3 7.19 9.34 -0.37
N ALA A 4 7.55 10.61 -0.33
CA ALA A 4 8.22 11.18 0.82
C ALA A 4 7.58 12.50 1.30
N ASN A 5 7.57 12.71 2.61
CA ASN A 5 7.14 13.95 3.26
C ASN A 5 5.67 14.34 3.02
N HIS A 6 4.82 13.39 2.66
CA HIS A 6 3.37 13.63 2.55
C HIS A 6 2.69 13.37 3.90
N ASP A 7 1.78 14.23 4.30
CA ASP A 7 1.09 14.05 5.59
C ASP A 7 0.26 12.77 5.61
N SER A 8 -0.40 12.45 4.49
CA SER A 8 -1.24 11.25 4.40
C SER A 8 -1.35 10.74 2.96
N ARG A 9 -1.96 9.57 2.78
CA ARG A 9 -2.27 9.00 1.47
C ARG A 9 -1.04 8.67 0.62
N ASN A 10 -0.16 7.89 1.18
CA ASN A 10 1.07 7.41 0.53
C ASN A 10 0.99 5.90 0.14
N ALA A 11 0.22 5.49 -0.87
CA ALA A 11 -0.76 6.23 -1.64
C ALA A 11 -2.16 6.09 -1.04
N ARG A 12 -3.17 6.87 -1.52
CA ARG A 12 -4.55 6.49 -1.37
C ARG A 12 -4.84 5.33 -2.33
N ILE A 13 -5.27 4.21 -1.78
CA ILE A 13 -5.84 3.11 -2.55
C ILE A 13 -7.36 3.31 -2.52
N ASP A 14 -7.93 3.55 -3.69
CA ASP A 14 -9.30 3.99 -3.76
C ASP A 14 -10.31 2.84 -3.81
N HIS A 15 -11.55 3.13 -3.49
CA HIS A 15 -12.62 2.13 -3.58
C HIS A 15 -13.38 2.25 -4.89
N PRO A 16 -13.85 1.12 -5.39
CA PRO A 16 -14.52 1.09 -6.68
C PRO A 16 -15.88 1.83 -6.70
N GLY A 17 -16.50 2.04 -5.56
CA GLY A 17 -17.83 2.57 -5.48
C GLY A 17 -18.01 4.03 -5.82
N ILE A 18 -16.93 4.79 -5.87
CA ILE A 18 -16.98 6.20 -6.29
C ILE A 18 -17.42 6.33 -7.76
N TYR A 19 -17.16 5.31 -8.56
CA TYR A 19 -17.27 5.40 -10.02
C TYR A 19 -18.57 4.83 -10.62
N GLY A 20 -19.52 4.42 -9.79
CA GLY A 20 -20.83 3.96 -10.23
C GLY A 20 -20.81 2.81 -11.24
N SER A 21 -21.53 2.96 -12.35
CA SER A 21 -21.65 1.91 -13.37
C SER A 21 -20.36 1.59 -14.14
N TYR A 22 -19.35 2.43 -14.08
CA TYR A 22 -18.05 2.14 -14.69
C TYR A 22 -17.29 1.00 -14.00
N LEU A 23 -17.68 0.66 -12.80
CA LEU A 23 -16.98 -0.33 -11.99
C LEU A 23 -16.93 -1.72 -12.57
N SER A 24 -18.00 -2.15 -13.20
CA SER A 24 -18.09 -3.49 -13.77
C SER A 24 -17.07 -3.69 -14.92
N THR A 25 -16.68 -2.63 -15.58
CA THR A 25 -15.77 -2.65 -16.73
C THR A 25 -14.34 -2.24 -16.41
N HIS A 26 -14.14 -1.41 -15.37
CA HIS A 26 -12.84 -0.83 -15.03
C HIS A 26 -12.27 -1.34 -13.71
N ARG A 27 -12.97 -2.25 -13.04
CA ARG A 27 -12.50 -2.88 -11.82
C ARG A 27 -11.34 -3.80 -12.12
N GLY A 28 -10.13 -3.34 -11.84
CA GLY A 28 -8.93 -4.15 -11.88
C GLY A 28 -8.37 -4.41 -10.49
N ASN A 29 -7.56 -5.43 -10.37
CA ASN A 29 -6.70 -5.60 -9.22
C ASN A 29 -5.57 -4.58 -9.31
N VAL A 30 -5.17 -4.02 -8.21
CA VAL A 30 -4.08 -3.04 -8.13
C VAL A 30 -2.83 -3.73 -7.59
N ASP A 31 -1.70 -3.44 -8.21
CA ASP A 31 -0.40 -3.94 -7.79
C ASP A 31 0.46 -2.79 -7.27
N TYR A 32 0.58 -2.70 -5.96
CA TYR A 32 1.37 -1.68 -5.26
C TYR A 32 2.64 -2.32 -4.72
N ARG A 33 3.71 -2.23 -5.50
CA ARG A 33 4.99 -2.89 -5.18
C ARG A 33 6.21 -2.01 -5.34
N ASN A 34 7.25 -2.34 -4.60
CA ASN A 34 8.57 -1.74 -4.69
C ASN A 34 8.56 -0.22 -4.55
N ASN A 35 7.66 0.30 -3.74
CA ASN A 35 7.67 1.71 -3.37
C ASN A 35 8.46 1.91 -2.08
N VAL A 36 9.11 3.06 -1.98
CA VAL A 36 9.70 3.56 -0.74
C VAL A 36 8.81 4.66 -0.21
N ILE A 37 8.31 4.48 0.99
CA ILE A 37 7.47 5.44 1.68
C ILE A 37 8.26 5.98 2.87
N TYR A 38 8.53 7.29 2.87
CA TYR A 38 9.36 7.91 3.88
C TYR A 38 8.67 9.11 4.54
N ASN A 39 8.83 9.21 5.86
CA ASN A 39 8.50 10.40 6.65
C ASN A 39 7.05 10.90 6.41
N TRP A 40 6.10 9.97 6.42
CA TRP A 40 4.69 10.32 6.36
C TRP A 40 4.22 11.03 7.65
N GLY A 41 3.15 11.78 7.58
CA GLY A 41 2.55 12.43 8.74
C GLY A 41 1.57 11.52 9.48
N SER A 42 0.29 11.62 9.12
CA SER A 42 -0.80 10.95 9.84
C SER A 42 -1.01 9.50 9.41
N ASN A 43 -0.89 9.17 8.12
CA ASN A 43 -0.98 7.79 7.64
C ASN A 43 -0.15 7.54 6.36
N THR A 44 0.03 6.27 6.05
CA THR A 44 0.73 5.82 4.85
C THR A 44 -0.25 5.41 3.76
N THR A 45 -0.19 4.14 3.31
CA THR A 45 -1.15 3.56 2.36
C THR A 45 -2.53 3.51 3.02
N TYR A 46 -3.53 4.09 2.37
CA TYR A 46 -4.79 4.42 3.01
C TYR A 46 -5.99 4.15 2.10
N GLY A 47 -7.08 3.65 2.67
CA GLY A 47 -8.35 3.47 1.98
C GLY A 47 -8.61 2.02 1.57
N GLY A 48 -8.99 1.85 0.33
CA GLY A 48 -9.13 0.55 -0.33
C GLY A 48 -10.48 -0.12 -0.21
N GLU A 49 -11.45 0.52 0.37
CA GLU A 49 -12.80 0.03 0.63
C GLU A 49 -13.32 -0.87 -0.50
N ASP A 50 -13.60 -2.14 -0.21
CA ASP A 50 -14.06 -3.17 -1.16
C ASP A 50 -13.17 -3.38 -2.42
N GLY A 51 -11.99 -2.78 -2.44
CA GLY A 51 -11.02 -2.95 -3.53
C GLY A 51 -10.18 -4.21 -3.38
N SER A 52 -9.25 -4.41 -4.30
CA SER A 52 -8.39 -5.60 -4.33
C SER A 52 -6.96 -5.22 -4.70
N PHE A 53 -6.02 -5.49 -3.79
CA PHE A 53 -4.67 -4.96 -3.89
C PHE A 53 -3.61 -6.00 -3.55
N ASN A 54 -2.56 -6.05 -4.36
CA ASN A 54 -1.29 -6.64 -3.96
C ASN A 54 -0.42 -5.55 -3.34
N ILE A 55 -0.02 -5.71 -2.09
CA ILE A 55 0.90 -4.81 -1.39
C ILE A 55 2.19 -5.60 -1.17
N VAL A 56 3.16 -5.41 -2.05
CA VAL A 56 4.30 -6.33 -2.16
C VAL A 56 5.64 -5.59 -2.15
N ASN A 57 6.53 -6.02 -1.28
CA ASN A 57 7.93 -5.57 -1.24
C ASN A 57 8.10 -4.04 -1.18
N ASN A 58 7.18 -3.34 -0.51
CA ASN A 58 7.33 -1.92 -0.23
C ASN A 58 8.20 -1.70 1.01
N TYR A 59 8.93 -0.61 1.03
CA TYR A 59 9.80 -0.22 2.14
C TYR A 59 9.21 1.01 2.85
N TYR A 60 8.83 0.83 4.10
CA TYR A 60 8.22 1.88 4.93
C TYR A 60 9.22 2.37 5.98
N LYS A 61 9.65 3.61 5.87
CA LYS A 61 10.60 4.23 6.78
C LYS A 61 9.97 5.46 7.48
N PRO A 62 9.53 5.30 8.73
CA PRO A 62 9.09 6.45 9.52
C PRO A 62 10.20 7.49 9.65
N GLY A 63 9.81 8.75 9.67
CA GLY A 63 10.73 9.87 9.85
C GLY A 63 10.27 10.81 10.96
N PRO A 64 10.91 11.99 11.08
CA PRO A 64 10.58 12.96 12.13
C PRO A 64 9.14 13.45 12.13
N ALA A 65 8.50 13.54 10.95
CA ALA A 65 7.11 13.98 10.82
C ALA A 65 6.10 12.86 11.07
N SER A 66 6.52 11.58 11.13
CA SER A 66 5.61 10.46 11.26
C SER A 66 4.95 10.42 12.64
N LYS A 67 3.63 10.63 12.64
CA LYS A 67 2.79 10.61 13.84
C LYS A 67 2.39 9.19 14.18
N GLU A 68 1.74 8.50 13.25
CA GLU A 68 1.47 7.07 13.35
C GLU A 68 2.63 6.29 12.73
N LYS A 69 3.41 5.61 13.56
CA LYS A 69 4.63 4.93 13.15
C LYS A 69 4.48 3.42 13.02
N LYS A 70 3.40 2.86 13.55
CA LYS A 70 3.18 1.42 13.61
C LYS A 70 2.60 0.87 12.30
N TYR A 71 1.57 1.54 11.78
CA TYR A 71 0.83 0.99 10.66
C TYR A 71 1.39 1.46 9.34
N PHE A 72 1.49 0.55 8.39
CA PHE A 72 1.85 0.86 7.02
C PHE A 72 0.68 0.71 6.03
N VAL A 73 -0.43 0.10 6.44
CA VAL A 73 -1.71 0.14 5.71
C VAL A 73 -2.82 0.54 6.66
N ASP A 74 -3.59 1.50 6.26
CA ASP A 74 -4.75 2.02 6.94
C ASP A 74 -5.99 1.67 6.10
N ALA A 75 -6.52 0.46 6.35
CA ALA A 75 -7.56 -0.17 5.56
C ALA A 75 -8.94 0.27 6.03
N TYR A 76 -9.75 0.81 5.12
CA TYR A 76 -11.08 1.29 5.44
C TYR A 76 -12.16 0.29 5.04
N TRP A 77 -13.11 0.13 5.94
CA TRP A 77 -14.38 -0.49 5.63
C TRP A 77 -15.39 0.59 5.25
N TYR A 78 -15.93 0.46 4.08
CA TYR A 78 -16.97 1.36 3.65
C TYR A 78 -18.33 0.82 4.04
N ASN A 79 -18.96 1.49 4.97
CA ASN A 79 -20.38 1.29 5.29
C ASN A 79 -21.11 2.58 4.95
N SER A 80 -21.57 2.71 3.71
CA SER A 80 -22.51 3.76 3.43
C SER A 80 -23.85 3.17 3.03
N SER A 81 -24.89 3.78 3.53
CA SER A 81 -26.27 3.59 3.08
C SER A 81 -26.47 3.93 1.60
N SER A 82 -25.44 4.35 0.91
CA SER A 82 -25.43 4.73 -0.49
C SER A 82 -24.58 3.82 -1.38
N ASN A 83 -24.92 2.56 -1.43
CA ASN A 83 -24.69 1.68 -2.59
C ASN A 83 -23.31 1.12 -2.88
N VAL A 84 -22.34 1.13 -1.99
CA VAL A 84 -21.08 0.51 -2.35
C VAL A 84 -20.52 -0.33 -1.23
N GLY A 85 -20.30 -1.56 -1.56
CA GLY A 85 -19.61 -2.61 -0.86
C GLY A 85 -19.39 -2.44 0.66
N SER A 86 -20.00 -3.27 1.46
CA SER A 86 -19.77 -3.31 2.91
C SER A 86 -18.63 -4.26 3.25
N ALA A 87 -17.43 -3.99 2.70
CA ALA A 87 -16.29 -4.88 2.91
C ALA A 87 -14.98 -4.10 3.06
N TYR A 88 -14.06 -4.72 3.78
CA TYR A 88 -12.66 -4.31 3.78
C TYR A 88 -11.99 -4.58 2.44
N PRO A 89 -10.89 -3.88 2.12
CA PRO A 89 -10.11 -4.22 0.95
C PRO A 89 -9.58 -5.66 1.05
N ARG A 90 -9.57 -6.34 -0.07
CA ARG A 90 -8.89 -7.63 -0.21
C ARG A 90 -7.42 -7.37 -0.46
N LEU A 91 -6.59 -7.75 0.50
CA LEU A 91 -5.16 -7.47 0.49
C LEU A 91 -4.36 -8.77 0.39
N TYR A 92 -3.46 -8.84 -0.56
CA TYR A 92 -2.34 -9.76 -0.52
C TYR A 92 -1.11 -8.99 -0.03
N MET A 93 -0.55 -9.44 1.08
CA MET A 93 0.58 -8.78 1.73
C MET A 93 1.79 -9.70 1.67
N SER A 94 2.89 -9.25 1.09
CA SER A 94 4.10 -10.07 1.02
C SER A 94 5.37 -9.21 0.95
N GLY A 95 6.36 -9.56 1.76
CA GLY A 95 7.71 -9.00 1.68
C GLY A 95 7.84 -7.51 1.98
N ASN A 96 6.78 -6.84 2.48
CA ASN A 96 6.90 -5.45 2.89
C ASN A 96 7.79 -5.33 4.12
N TYR A 97 8.53 -4.25 4.22
CA TYR A 97 9.49 -4.03 5.29
C TYR A 97 9.23 -2.70 6.00
N HIS A 98 9.20 -2.76 7.31
CA HIS A 98 9.08 -1.59 8.18
C HIS A 98 10.43 -1.31 8.86
N ALA A 99 10.98 -0.11 8.66
CA ALA A 99 12.31 0.26 9.14
C ALA A 99 12.29 1.10 10.44
N GLY A 100 11.17 1.14 11.14
CA GLY A 100 11.02 1.92 12.38
C GLY A 100 11.09 1.06 13.64
N SER A 101 10.72 1.68 14.76
CA SER A 101 10.70 1.05 16.09
C SER A 101 9.79 -0.18 16.20
N TYR A 102 8.83 -0.33 15.31
CA TYR A 102 7.91 -1.47 15.26
C TYR A 102 8.35 -2.58 14.30
N ALA A 103 9.56 -2.49 13.76
CA ALA A 103 10.09 -3.45 12.77
C ALA A 103 10.03 -4.91 13.25
N SER A 104 10.39 -5.15 14.50
CA SER A 104 10.43 -6.52 15.05
C SER A 104 9.06 -7.21 15.08
N SER A 105 7.99 -6.48 15.32
CA SER A 105 6.64 -7.03 15.33
C SER A 105 6.05 -7.13 13.92
N ILE A 106 6.23 -6.10 13.10
CA ILE A 106 5.58 -6.00 11.79
C ILE A 106 6.28 -6.88 10.74
N ASN A 107 7.59 -6.94 10.74
CA ASN A 107 8.33 -7.73 9.76
C ASN A 107 8.19 -9.24 10.00
N GLY A 108 7.86 -9.64 11.22
CA GLY A 108 7.52 -11.04 11.57
C GLY A 108 6.08 -11.41 11.21
N ASP A 109 5.16 -10.46 11.31
CA ASP A 109 3.76 -10.59 10.93
C ASP A 109 3.27 -9.28 10.32
N GLN A 110 3.22 -9.24 8.99
CA GLN A 110 2.85 -8.02 8.26
C GLN A 110 1.42 -7.54 8.56
N TRP A 111 0.54 -8.43 8.96
CA TRP A 111 -0.84 -8.07 9.31
C TRP A 111 -0.91 -7.24 10.58
N SER A 112 0.07 -7.33 11.46
CA SER A 112 0.18 -6.45 12.63
C SER A 112 0.47 -4.98 12.25
N GLY A 113 0.89 -4.73 11.03
CA GLY A 113 1.09 -3.39 10.45
C GLY A 113 -0.12 -2.85 9.68
N VAL A 114 -1.24 -3.55 9.69
CA VAL A 114 -2.49 -3.12 9.06
C VAL A 114 -3.46 -2.63 10.14
N TYR A 115 -3.97 -1.43 9.98
CA TYR A 115 -5.05 -0.90 10.81
C TYR A 115 -6.36 -0.95 10.04
N TYR A 116 -7.40 -1.49 10.66
CA TYR A 116 -8.71 -1.66 10.03
C TYR A 116 -9.73 -0.69 10.63
N HIS A 117 -10.12 0.31 9.88
CA HIS A 117 -11.15 1.25 10.31
C HIS A 117 -12.58 0.72 10.05
N PRO A 118 -13.51 0.91 10.99
CA PRO A 118 -13.37 1.54 12.30
C PRO A 118 -12.99 0.58 13.41
N GLN A 119 -12.72 -0.68 13.12
CA GLN A 119 -12.65 -1.77 14.09
C GLN A 119 -11.25 -1.97 14.73
N GLY A 120 -10.24 -1.22 14.28
CA GLY A 120 -8.88 -1.36 14.81
C GLY A 120 -8.10 -2.51 14.17
N ASN A 121 -7.25 -3.19 14.94
CA ASN A 121 -6.30 -4.18 14.42
C ASN A 121 -6.88 -5.56 14.16
N ASP A 122 -8.06 -5.83 14.65
CA ASP A 122 -8.67 -7.15 14.53
C ASP A 122 -9.93 -7.07 13.70
N PRO A 123 -9.86 -7.37 12.43
CA PRO A 123 -11.04 -7.81 11.76
C PRO A 123 -11.30 -9.24 12.28
N SER A 124 -12.27 -9.41 13.17
CA SER A 124 -12.87 -10.71 13.45
C SER A 124 -13.41 -11.35 12.15
N THR A 125 -13.47 -10.58 11.09
CA THR A 125 -13.72 -10.96 9.71
C THR A 125 -12.43 -10.78 8.91
N THR A 126 -11.69 -11.85 8.77
CA THR A 126 -10.46 -11.88 7.97
C THR A 126 -10.70 -11.94 6.46
N ASP A 127 -11.89 -11.63 6.02
CA ASP A 127 -12.34 -11.79 4.64
C ASP A 127 -11.50 -10.98 3.63
N GLY A 128 -10.83 -9.94 4.08
CA GLY A 128 -9.90 -9.17 3.28
C GLY A 128 -8.49 -9.75 3.17
N ARG A 129 -8.12 -10.80 3.91
CA ARG A 129 -6.76 -11.37 3.87
C ARG A 129 -6.64 -12.45 2.80
N LEU A 130 -5.78 -12.22 1.82
CA LEU A 130 -5.55 -13.18 0.74
C LEU A 130 -4.28 -13.99 1.00
N SER A 131 -4.38 -15.31 0.78
CA SER A 131 -3.26 -16.25 0.89
C SER A 131 -2.41 -16.34 -0.38
N ALA A 132 -2.92 -15.83 -1.50
CA ALA A 132 -2.24 -15.83 -2.79
C ALA A 132 -2.38 -14.47 -3.48
N PRO A 133 -1.41 -14.10 -4.32
CA PRO A 133 -1.47 -12.83 -5.04
C PRO A 133 -2.64 -12.81 -6.02
N LEU A 134 -3.22 -11.63 -6.17
CA LEU A 134 -4.21 -11.37 -7.20
C LEU A 134 -3.55 -11.33 -8.57
N SER A 135 -4.21 -11.92 -9.56
CA SER A 135 -3.81 -11.76 -10.95
C SER A 135 -4.00 -10.31 -11.36
N ILE A 136 -2.93 -9.69 -11.80
CA ILE A 136 -3.01 -8.37 -12.44
C ILE A 136 -3.30 -8.64 -13.91
N LYS A 137 -4.53 -8.39 -14.33
CA LYS A 137 -4.85 -8.36 -15.74
C LYS A 137 -4.13 -7.16 -16.36
N ALA A 138 -3.08 -7.45 -17.08
CA ALA A 138 -2.71 -6.55 -18.14
C ALA A 138 -3.86 -6.58 -19.16
N GLY A 139 -4.39 -5.45 -19.50
CA GLY A 139 -5.50 -5.33 -20.44
C GLY A 139 -5.20 -5.89 -21.82
N ASP A 140 -3.93 -5.96 -22.21
CA ASP A 140 -3.39 -6.57 -23.40
C ASP A 140 -2.00 -7.11 -23.13
N ALA A 141 -1.49 -7.93 -24.02
CA ALA A 141 -0.26 -8.71 -23.93
C ALA A 141 1.05 -7.96 -23.60
N THR A 142 1.02 -6.69 -23.46
CA THR A 142 2.10 -5.90 -22.90
C THR A 142 1.97 -5.81 -21.40
N VAL A 143 2.18 -6.93 -20.75
CA VAL A 143 2.41 -6.93 -19.31
C VAL A 143 3.60 -6.03 -19.04
N CYS A 144 3.38 -4.96 -18.29
CA CYS A 144 4.48 -4.22 -17.73
C CYS A 144 5.22 -5.14 -16.75
N HIS A 145 6.25 -5.82 -17.24
CA HIS A 145 7.12 -6.64 -16.42
C HIS A 145 7.90 -5.72 -15.48
N THR A 146 7.33 -5.50 -14.32
CA THR A 146 8.05 -4.80 -13.27
C THR A 146 9.02 -5.79 -12.64
N THR A 147 10.32 -5.51 -12.69
CA THR A 147 11.29 -6.24 -11.90
C THR A 147 10.90 -6.11 -10.43
N THR A 148 10.60 -7.23 -9.80
CA THR A 148 10.24 -7.23 -8.38
C THR A 148 11.50 -7.43 -7.56
N HIS A 149 11.93 -6.38 -6.88
CA HIS A 149 13.00 -6.42 -5.89
C HIS A 149 12.45 -6.86 -4.52
N THR A 150 13.33 -7.30 -3.63
CA THR A 150 13.00 -7.29 -2.20
C THR A 150 12.74 -5.85 -1.73
N ALA A 151 12.11 -5.66 -0.59
CA ALA A 151 11.89 -4.31 -0.07
C ALA A 151 13.20 -3.53 0.13
N ALA A 152 14.25 -4.19 0.62
CA ALA A 152 15.58 -3.58 0.75
C ALA A 152 16.19 -3.23 -0.61
N GLY A 153 16.13 -4.13 -1.59
CA GLY A 153 16.60 -3.85 -2.95
C GLY A 153 15.78 -2.74 -3.63
N ALA A 154 14.49 -2.63 -3.34
CA ALA A 154 13.67 -1.51 -3.80
C ALA A 154 14.11 -0.18 -3.17
N PHE A 155 14.46 -0.19 -1.89
CA PHE A 155 15.00 0.98 -1.20
C PHE A 155 16.28 1.48 -1.87
N ASP A 156 17.24 0.60 -2.11
CA ASP A 156 18.52 0.94 -2.76
C ASP A 156 18.31 1.46 -4.18
N ALA A 157 17.47 0.78 -4.96
CA ALA A 157 17.17 1.18 -6.33
C ALA A 157 16.44 2.53 -6.40
N VAL A 158 15.50 2.77 -5.49
CA VAL A 158 14.75 4.02 -5.43
C VAL A 158 15.67 5.18 -5.02
N LEU A 159 16.54 4.99 -4.03
CA LEU A 159 17.51 6.02 -3.65
C LEU A 159 18.47 6.37 -4.79
N SER A 160 18.84 5.36 -5.58
CA SER A 160 19.79 5.56 -6.67
C SER A 160 19.18 6.21 -7.91
N TYR A 161 17.90 5.91 -8.21
CA TYR A 161 17.32 6.19 -9.53
C TYR A 161 15.97 6.92 -9.52
N ALA A 162 15.36 7.17 -8.37
CA ALA A 162 14.08 7.88 -8.34
C ALA A 162 14.26 9.38 -8.63
N GLY A 163 13.27 9.95 -9.32
CA GLY A 163 13.25 11.37 -9.64
C GLY A 163 14.17 11.74 -10.81
N ALA A 164 14.56 13.00 -10.87
CA ALA A 164 15.44 13.56 -11.90
C ALA A 164 16.91 13.24 -11.56
N SER A 165 17.33 12.02 -11.82
CA SER A 165 18.62 11.49 -11.32
C SER A 165 19.83 11.77 -12.21
N LEU A 166 19.65 12.40 -13.40
CA LEU A 166 20.75 12.58 -14.36
C LEU A 166 21.79 13.60 -13.92
N CYS A 167 21.45 14.54 -13.07
CA CYS A 167 22.32 15.63 -12.63
C CYS A 167 22.18 15.87 -11.13
N ARG A 168 22.30 14.80 -10.34
CA ARG A 168 22.31 14.94 -8.87
C ARG A 168 23.61 15.61 -8.43
N ASP A 169 23.49 16.58 -7.55
CA ASP A 169 24.61 17.17 -6.86
C ASP A 169 24.79 16.58 -5.45
N ALA A 170 25.70 17.14 -4.67
CA ALA A 170 25.99 16.64 -3.32
C ALA A 170 24.83 16.86 -2.31
N VAL A 171 23.76 17.55 -2.70
CA VAL A 171 22.59 17.83 -1.87
C VAL A 171 21.47 16.84 -2.15
N ASP A 172 21.40 16.31 -3.35
CA ASP A 172 20.43 15.32 -3.80
C ASP A 172 20.76 13.90 -3.27
#